data_19110653c02fd7927dd62206edeaf011
#
_entry.id   19110653c02fd7927dd62206edeaf011
#
_cell.length_a   1.000
_cell.length_b   1.000
_cell.length_c   1.000
_cell.angle_alpha   90.00
_cell.angle_beta   90.00
_cell.angle_gamma   90.00
#
_symmetry.space_group_name_H-M   'P 1'
#
loop_
_entity.id
_entity.type
_entity.pdbx_description
1 polymer ?
#
loop_
_entity_poly.entity_id
_entity_poly.type
_entity_poly.pdbx_seq_one_letter_code
_entity_poly.pdbx_strand_id
1 'polypeptide(L)'
;LNASFDFIKENWKILLKFTTYLLLPVSLIQALSLNGLMGGAFAMTAMSKTATVPDTASLLGFMSYYGLYMIVFMIGSILLTSMIYALIRTYNEREERLEGITLGILKPLLFRNIKRLLVMTLFSILVMLFVGLVVGLLAFLSLFTLFLTIPLLIAFVVPLALWAPIYLFEDITVMESFKKTFRLGFATWGGIFLISLIMGFIANVLQGVTMM
;
A
#
# COMPACT_ATOMS: atom_id res chain seq x y z
N LEU A 1 13.29 14.30 9.81
CA LEU A 1 13.11 14.73 8.41
C LEU A 1 14.46 14.83 7.69
N ASN A 2 15.48 15.49 8.23
CA ASN A 2 16.78 15.65 7.57
C ASN A 2 17.42 14.31 7.23
N ALA A 3 17.49 13.36 8.17
CA ALA A 3 18.08 12.04 7.94
C ALA A 3 17.42 11.26 6.78
N SER A 4 16.09 11.40 6.61
CA SER A 4 15.37 10.75 5.50
C SER A 4 15.70 11.39 4.16
N PHE A 5 15.84 12.71 4.12
CA PHE A 5 16.25 13.42 2.91
C PHE A 5 17.70 13.15 2.56
N ASP A 6 18.59 13.09 3.54
CA ASP A 6 20.00 12.75 3.35
C ASP A 6 20.15 11.33 2.80
N PHE A 7 19.42 10.36 3.36
CA PHE A 7 19.37 8.99 2.82
C PHE A 7 18.95 8.95 1.35
N ILE A 8 17.90 9.66 0.97
CA ILE A 8 17.42 9.69 -0.42
C ILE A 8 18.45 10.38 -1.32
N LYS A 9 18.98 11.53 -0.90
CA LYS A 9 19.95 12.32 -1.66
C LYS A 9 21.26 11.57 -1.92
N GLU A 10 21.75 10.86 -0.92
CA GLU A 10 22.98 10.07 -1.03
C GLU A 10 22.77 8.82 -1.92
N ASN A 11 21.60 8.20 -1.86
CA ASN A 11 21.38 6.87 -2.42
C ASN A 11 20.38 6.83 -3.59
N TRP A 12 19.96 7.97 -4.15
CA TRP A 12 18.88 8.04 -5.15
C TRP A 12 19.12 7.14 -6.39
N LYS A 13 20.37 7.02 -6.87
CA LYS A 13 20.72 6.18 -8.02
C LYS A 13 20.50 4.70 -7.71
N ILE A 14 20.87 4.27 -6.51
CA ILE A 14 20.74 2.89 -6.04
C ILE A 14 19.25 2.58 -5.84
N LEU A 15 18.53 3.47 -5.16
CA LEU A 15 17.09 3.36 -4.96
C LEU A 15 16.35 3.24 -6.29
N LEU A 16 16.63 4.13 -7.23
CA LEU A 16 16.01 4.13 -8.55
C LEU A 16 16.36 2.86 -9.33
N LYS A 17 17.61 2.43 -9.34
CA LYS A 17 18.04 1.21 -10.02
C LYS A 17 17.30 -0.02 -9.53
N PHE A 18 17.27 -0.27 -8.22
CA PHE A 18 16.65 -1.47 -7.66
C PHE A 18 15.13 -1.41 -7.74
N THR A 19 14.53 -0.24 -7.51
CA THR A 19 13.08 -0.03 -7.62
C THR A 19 12.62 -0.26 -9.06
N THR A 20 13.29 0.35 -10.03
CA THR A 20 12.94 0.17 -11.45
C THR A 20 13.09 -1.28 -11.89
N TYR A 21 14.22 -1.93 -11.56
CA TYR A 21 14.46 -3.31 -11.95
C TYR A 21 13.41 -4.27 -11.39
N LEU A 22 12.97 -4.06 -10.15
CA LEU A 22 11.99 -4.92 -9.49
C LEU A 22 10.55 -4.61 -9.94
N LEU A 23 10.21 -3.33 -10.11
CA LEU A 23 8.82 -2.92 -10.38
C LEU A 23 8.49 -2.86 -11.87
N LEU A 24 9.48 -2.72 -12.76
CA LEU A 24 9.20 -2.60 -14.18
C LEU A 24 8.34 -3.76 -14.74
N PRO A 25 8.66 -5.05 -14.47
CA PRO A 25 7.81 -6.15 -14.94
C PRO A 25 6.41 -6.12 -14.32
N VAL A 26 6.30 -5.74 -13.04
CA VAL A 26 5.02 -5.65 -12.34
C VAL A 26 4.17 -4.50 -12.89
N SER A 27 4.79 -3.34 -13.14
CA SER A 27 4.09 -2.17 -13.70
C SER A 27 3.59 -2.40 -15.11
N LEU A 28 4.31 -3.18 -15.93
CA LEU A 28 3.83 -3.58 -17.27
C LEU A 28 2.55 -4.44 -17.19
N ILE A 29 2.55 -5.45 -16.30
CA ILE A 29 1.35 -6.29 -16.09
C ILE A 29 0.21 -5.44 -15.53
N GLN A 30 0.50 -4.52 -14.62
CA GLN A 30 -0.49 -3.61 -14.04
C GLN A 30 -1.10 -2.68 -15.10
N ALA A 31 -0.29 -2.14 -16.01
CA ALA A 31 -0.75 -1.31 -17.11
C ALA A 31 -1.69 -2.07 -18.06
N LEU A 32 -1.34 -3.32 -18.39
CA LEU A 32 -2.21 -4.17 -19.20
C LEU A 32 -3.55 -4.48 -18.51
N SER A 33 -3.50 -4.78 -17.21
CA SER A 33 -4.71 -5.04 -16.41
C SER A 33 -5.59 -3.79 -16.29
N LEU A 34 -4.98 -2.61 -16.13
CA LEU A 34 -5.67 -1.32 -16.07
C LEU A 34 -6.36 -1.00 -17.40
N ASN A 35 -5.70 -1.26 -18.54
CA ASN A 35 -6.30 -1.05 -19.86
C ASN A 35 -7.56 -1.91 -20.06
N GLY A 36 -7.51 -3.20 -19.69
CA GLY A 36 -8.68 -4.07 -19.69
C GLY A 36 -9.80 -3.61 -18.77
N LEU A 37 -9.44 -3.15 -17.57
CA LEU A 37 -10.38 -2.59 -16.60
C LEU A 37 -11.08 -1.33 -17.13
N MET A 38 -10.33 -0.39 -17.71
CA MET A 38 -10.89 0.82 -18.30
C MET A 38 -11.82 0.51 -19.48
N GLY A 39 -11.42 -0.40 -20.37
CA GLY A 39 -12.28 -0.86 -21.47
C GLY A 39 -13.61 -1.44 -20.96
N GLY A 40 -13.58 -2.28 -19.93
CA GLY A 40 -14.78 -2.81 -19.29
C GLY A 40 -15.63 -1.74 -18.63
N ALA A 41 -15.02 -0.77 -17.93
CA ALA A 41 -15.72 0.34 -17.31
C ALA A 41 -16.43 1.25 -18.33
N PHE A 42 -15.78 1.53 -19.48
CA PHE A 42 -16.41 2.27 -20.57
C PHE A 42 -17.58 1.52 -21.19
N ALA A 43 -17.44 0.20 -21.40
CA ALA A 43 -18.53 -0.63 -21.90
C ALA A 43 -19.75 -0.61 -20.96
N MET A 44 -19.53 -0.76 -19.64
CA MET A 44 -20.58 -0.67 -18.63
C MET A 44 -21.27 0.72 -18.61
N THR A 45 -20.49 1.79 -18.74
CA THR A 45 -21.04 3.15 -18.79
C THR A 45 -21.89 3.38 -20.04
N ALA A 46 -21.48 2.84 -21.19
CA ALA A 46 -22.25 2.90 -22.43
C ALA A 46 -23.58 2.12 -22.30
N MET A 47 -23.55 0.92 -21.71
CA MET A 47 -24.75 0.13 -21.44
C MET A 47 -25.72 0.84 -20.48
N SER A 48 -25.22 1.48 -19.44
CA SER A 48 -26.04 2.28 -18.52
C SER A 48 -26.77 3.44 -19.21
N LYS A 49 -26.14 4.08 -20.21
CA LYS A 49 -26.76 5.17 -20.98
C LYS A 49 -27.90 4.67 -21.89
N THR A 50 -27.81 3.43 -22.34
CA THR A 50 -28.85 2.79 -23.20
C THR A 50 -29.92 2.06 -22.39
N ALA A 51 -29.88 2.14 -21.05
CA ALA A 51 -30.74 1.41 -20.12
C ALA A 51 -30.73 -0.13 -20.35
N THR A 52 -29.67 -0.65 -20.97
CA THR A 52 -29.48 -2.08 -21.12
C THR A 52 -28.79 -2.66 -19.89
N VAL A 53 -29.32 -3.77 -19.39
CA VAL A 53 -28.69 -4.47 -18.26
C VAL A 53 -27.42 -5.15 -18.79
N PRO A 54 -26.25 -4.96 -18.13
CA PRO A 54 -25.05 -5.66 -18.54
C PRO A 54 -25.26 -7.18 -18.52
N ASP A 55 -24.82 -7.85 -19.56
CA ASP A 55 -24.86 -9.31 -19.60
C ASP A 55 -23.82 -9.91 -18.61
N THR A 56 -24.04 -11.14 -18.22
CA THR A 56 -23.19 -11.84 -17.24
C THR A 56 -21.73 -11.93 -17.72
N ALA A 57 -21.50 -12.06 -19.04
CA ALA A 57 -20.15 -12.15 -19.60
C ALA A 57 -19.39 -10.83 -19.45
N SER A 58 -20.03 -9.70 -19.71
CA SER A 58 -19.45 -8.36 -19.53
C SER A 58 -19.12 -8.07 -18.05
N LEU A 59 -20.02 -8.47 -17.14
CA LEU A 59 -19.78 -8.35 -15.69
C LEU A 59 -18.59 -9.20 -15.23
N LEU A 60 -18.54 -10.46 -15.64
CA LEU A 60 -17.45 -11.38 -15.30
C LEU A 60 -16.12 -10.89 -15.90
N GLY A 61 -16.12 -10.38 -17.12
CA GLY A 61 -14.95 -9.79 -17.76
C GLY A 61 -14.40 -8.61 -16.95
N PHE A 62 -15.28 -7.67 -16.60
CA PHE A 62 -14.89 -6.51 -15.77
C PHE A 62 -14.36 -6.95 -14.40
N MET A 63 -15.04 -7.86 -13.71
CA MET A 63 -14.61 -8.37 -12.39
C MET A 63 -13.27 -9.10 -12.47
N SER A 64 -13.01 -9.82 -13.56
CA SER A 64 -11.74 -10.52 -13.77
C SER A 64 -10.58 -9.54 -13.94
N TYR A 65 -10.73 -8.50 -14.75
CA TYR A 65 -9.70 -7.45 -14.89
C TYR A 65 -9.52 -6.66 -13.62
N TYR A 66 -10.60 -6.36 -12.88
CA TYR A 66 -10.51 -5.70 -11.59
C TYR A 66 -9.76 -6.55 -10.56
N GLY A 67 -10.08 -7.84 -10.47
CA GLY A 67 -9.40 -8.78 -9.59
C GLY A 67 -7.90 -8.91 -9.93
N LEU A 68 -7.58 -9.05 -11.22
CA LEU A 68 -6.19 -9.12 -11.70
C LEU A 68 -5.43 -7.83 -11.34
N TYR A 69 -6.02 -6.66 -11.61
CA TYR A 69 -5.42 -5.37 -11.27
C TYR A 69 -5.12 -5.26 -9.77
N MET A 70 -6.08 -5.65 -8.90
CA MET A 70 -5.91 -5.63 -7.45
C MET A 70 -4.79 -6.57 -6.96
N ILE A 71 -4.72 -7.78 -7.52
CA ILE A 71 -3.67 -8.75 -7.18
C ILE A 71 -2.28 -8.21 -7.59
N VAL A 72 -2.16 -7.69 -8.80
CA VAL A 72 -0.89 -7.13 -9.30
C VAL A 72 -0.48 -5.89 -8.49
N PHE A 73 -1.44 -5.03 -8.15
CA PHE A 73 -1.21 -3.87 -7.28
C PHE A 73 -0.71 -4.29 -5.89
N MET A 74 -1.32 -5.31 -5.29
CA MET A 74 -0.90 -5.86 -4.00
C MET A 74 0.52 -6.42 -4.07
N ILE A 75 0.84 -7.21 -5.09
CA ILE A 75 2.19 -7.76 -5.29
C ILE A 75 3.21 -6.63 -5.46
N GLY A 76 2.92 -5.64 -6.30
CA GLY A 76 3.79 -4.47 -6.51
C GLY A 76 4.04 -3.69 -5.23
N SER A 77 2.99 -3.45 -4.45
CA SER A 77 3.09 -2.76 -3.15
C SER A 77 3.96 -3.53 -2.15
N ILE A 78 3.78 -4.86 -2.04
CA ILE A 78 4.60 -5.73 -1.18
C ILE A 78 6.06 -5.71 -1.62
N LEU A 79 6.32 -5.83 -2.92
CA LEU A 79 7.68 -5.82 -3.46
C LEU A 79 8.37 -4.48 -3.22
N LEU A 80 7.70 -3.37 -3.51
CA LEU A 80 8.23 -2.02 -3.29
C LEU A 80 8.55 -1.80 -1.81
N THR A 81 7.60 -2.08 -0.94
CA THR A 81 7.78 -1.92 0.51
C THR A 81 8.91 -2.81 1.03
N SER A 82 8.94 -4.08 0.61
CA SER A 82 10.02 -5.02 0.99
C SER A 82 11.40 -4.51 0.58
N MET A 83 11.51 -3.96 -0.63
CA MET A 83 12.78 -3.44 -1.16
C MET A 83 13.23 -2.20 -0.38
N ILE A 84 12.35 -1.24 -0.18
CA ILE A 84 12.68 0.00 0.55
C ILE A 84 13.16 -0.33 1.97
N TYR A 85 12.44 -1.17 2.70
CA TYR A 85 12.84 -1.56 4.06
C TYR A 85 14.09 -2.43 4.10
N ALA A 86 14.34 -3.26 3.08
CA ALA A 86 15.59 -4.00 2.97
C ALA A 86 16.77 -3.04 2.76
N LEU A 87 16.63 -2.03 1.92
CA LEU A 87 17.67 -1.02 1.68
C LEU A 87 17.92 -0.16 2.94
N ILE A 88 16.87 0.31 3.62
CA ILE A 88 17.02 1.10 4.85
C ILE A 88 17.70 0.27 5.93
N ARG A 89 17.32 -0.99 6.09
CA ARG A 89 17.94 -1.88 7.07
C ARG A 89 19.43 -2.11 6.75
N THR A 90 19.75 -2.41 5.50
CA THR A 90 21.14 -2.59 5.06
C THR A 90 21.98 -1.32 5.25
N TYR A 91 21.40 -0.16 4.96
CA TYR A 91 22.05 1.14 5.19
C TYR A 91 22.41 1.37 6.66
N ASN A 92 21.53 0.94 7.58
CA ASN A 92 21.74 1.11 9.01
C ASN A 92 22.67 0.05 9.65
N GLU A 93 22.72 -1.16 9.09
CA GLU A 93 23.47 -2.30 9.66
C GLU A 93 24.90 -2.43 9.11
N ARG A 94 25.17 -1.87 7.89
CA ARG A 94 26.51 -1.97 7.26
C ARG A 94 27.32 -0.70 7.47
N GLU A 95 28.62 -0.86 7.76
CA GLU A 95 29.58 0.26 7.83
C GLU A 95 29.74 0.95 6.46
N GLU A 96 29.79 0.15 5.39
CA GLU A 96 29.88 0.64 4.00
C GLU A 96 28.53 1.18 3.46
N ARG A 97 27.49 1.21 4.30
CA ARG A 97 26.12 1.64 3.93
C ARG A 97 25.61 0.87 2.70
N LEU A 98 25.30 1.58 1.60
CA LEU A 98 24.83 0.97 0.35
C LEU A 98 25.93 0.86 -0.73
N GLU A 99 27.18 1.19 -0.43
CA GLU A 99 28.26 1.05 -1.39
C GLU A 99 28.50 -0.42 -1.75
N GLY A 100 28.69 -0.71 -3.05
CA GLY A 100 28.91 -2.06 -3.55
C GLY A 100 27.73 -3.03 -3.38
N ILE A 101 26.54 -2.53 -3.06
CA ILE A 101 25.36 -3.38 -2.82
C ILE A 101 24.94 -4.10 -4.11
N THR A 102 24.69 -5.40 -3.98
CA THR A 102 24.19 -6.26 -5.05
C THR A 102 22.84 -6.88 -4.66
N LEU A 103 22.08 -7.32 -5.67
CA LEU A 103 20.84 -8.06 -5.43
C LEU A 103 21.06 -9.34 -4.60
N GLY A 104 22.23 -9.97 -4.74
CA GLY A 104 22.57 -11.15 -3.95
C GLY A 104 22.59 -10.89 -2.45
N ILE A 105 23.10 -9.74 -2.02
CA ILE A 105 23.16 -9.31 -0.63
C ILE A 105 21.77 -8.98 -0.10
N LEU A 106 20.93 -8.32 -0.92
CA LEU A 106 19.56 -7.93 -0.54
C LEU A 106 18.57 -9.08 -0.54
N LYS A 107 18.81 -10.11 -1.36
CA LYS A 107 17.87 -11.21 -1.60
C LYS A 107 17.33 -11.87 -0.33
N PRO A 108 18.14 -12.29 0.66
CA PRO A 108 17.62 -12.94 1.87
C PRO A 108 16.72 -12.00 2.68
N LEU A 109 17.11 -10.72 2.80
CA LEU A 109 16.33 -9.71 3.51
C LEU A 109 15.02 -9.40 2.77
N LEU A 110 15.07 -9.30 1.45
CA LEU A 110 13.92 -9.06 0.59
C LEU A 110 12.88 -10.18 0.74
N PHE A 111 13.30 -11.45 0.63
CA PHE A 111 12.38 -12.59 0.78
C PHE A 111 11.79 -12.69 2.20
N ARG A 112 12.57 -12.38 3.22
CA ARG A 112 12.09 -12.31 4.60
C ARG A 112 11.00 -11.24 4.73
N ASN A 113 11.25 -10.04 4.21
CA ASN A 113 10.30 -8.93 4.24
C ASN A 113 9.02 -9.26 3.45
N ILE A 114 9.14 -9.88 2.27
CA ILE A 114 7.99 -10.33 1.47
C ILE A 114 7.11 -11.29 2.27
N LYS A 115 7.70 -12.32 2.88
CA LYS A 115 6.94 -13.27 3.71
C LYS A 115 6.21 -12.57 4.87
N ARG A 116 6.89 -11.67 5.57
CA ARG A 116 6.29 -10.90 6.67
C ARG A 116 5.17 -10.00 6.19
N LEU A 117 5.37 -9.28 5.09
CA LEU A 117 4.33 -8.42 4.51
C LEU A 117 3.13 -9.21 3.98
N LEU A 118 3.33 -10.40 3.43
CA LEU A 118 2.21 -11.28 3.06
C LEU A 118 1.37 -11.65 4.29
N VAL A 119 1.99 -12.05 5.39
CA VAL A 119 1.27 -12.34 6.64
C VAL A 119 0.53 -11.09 7.15
N MET A 120 1.20 -9.93 7.13
CA MET A 120 0.59 -8.66 7.52
C MET A 120 -0.60 -8.30 6.63
N THR A 121 -0.48 -8.49 5.31
CA THR A 121 -1.56 -8.22 4.34
C THR A 121 -2.77 -9.14 4.58
N LEU A 122 -2.53 -10.45 4.80
CA LEU A 122 -3.62 -11.38 5.12
C LEU A 122 -4.32 -10.99 6.43
N PHE A 123 -3.56 -10.63 7.45
CA PHE A 123 -4.12 -10.14 8.70
C PHE A 123 -4.91 -8.84 8.50
N SER A 124 -4.40 -7.90 7.69
CA SER A 124 -5.10 -6.66 7.35
C SER A 124 -6.43 -6.90 6.65
N ILE A 125 -6.48 -7.87 5.73
CA ILE A 125 -7.73 -8.26 5.05
C ILE A 125 -8.77 -8.75 6.06
N LEU A 126 -8.36 -9.61 7.01
CA LEU A 126 -9.26 -10.09 8.06
C LEU A 126 -9.79 -8.95 8.93
N VAL A 127 -8.90 -8.02 9.32
CA VAL A 127 -9.30 -6.83 10.10
C VAL A 127 -10.24 -5.94 9.29
N MET A 128 -9.95 -5.72 8.00
CA MET A 128 -10.82 -4.93 7.12
C MET A 128 -12.21 -5.56 6.93
N LEU A 129 -12.28 -6.87 6.76
CA LEU A 129 -13.55 -7.58 6.66
C LEU A 129 -14.36 -7.44 7.95
N PHE A 130 -13.71 -7.59 9.10
CA PHE A 130 -14.38 -7.40 10.40
C PHE A 130 -14.89 -5.96 10.60
N VAL A 131 -14.03 -4.97 10.34
CA VAL A 131 -14.42 -3.54 10.44
C VAL A 131 -15.52 -3.21 9.44
N GLY A 132 -15.42 -3.70 8.20
CA GLY A 132 -16.45 -3.49 7.16
C GLY A 132 -17.80 -4.07 7.56
N LEU A 133 -17.80 -5.25 8.17
CA LEU A 133 -19.02 -5.87 8.69
C LEU A 133 -19.64 -5.02 9.81
N VAL A 134 -18.84 -4.57 10.77
CA VAL A 134 -19.31 -3.72 11.87
C VAL A 134 -19.87 -2.39 11.35
N VAL A 135 -19.15 -1.72 10.44
CA VAL A 135 -19.61 -0.45 9.83
C VAL A 135 -20.87 -0.67 9.00
N GLY A 136 -20.94 -1.76 8.25
CA GLY A 136 -22.13 -2.12 7.47
C GLY A 136 -23.36 -2.34 8.36
N LEU A 137 -23.22 -3.04 9.49
CA LEU A 137 -24.29 -3.23 10.46
C LEU A 137 -24.72 -1.89 11.09
N LEU A 138 -23.77 -1.03 11.45
CA LEU A 138 -24.08 0.30 11.98
C LEU A 138 -24.82 1.17 10.95
N ALA A 139 -24.41 1.15 9.70
CA ALA A 139 -25.05 1.87 8.61
C ALA A 139 -26.48 1.35 8.34
N PHE A 140 -26.69 0.04 8.47
CA PHE A 140 -28.01 -0.57 8.35
C PHE A 140 -28.96 -0.12 9.46
N LEU A 141 -28.46 0.08 10.67
CA LEU A 141 -29.26 0.59 11.80
C LEU A 141 -29.64 2.06 11.58
N SER A 142 -28.71 2.89 11.16
CA SER A 142 -28.97 4.30 10.85
C SER A 142 -27.81 4.90 10.04
N LEU A 143 -28.14 5.57 8.92
CA LEU A 143 -27.15 6.33 8.16
C LEU A 143 -26.48 7.45 8.98
N PHE A 144 -27.13 7.93 10.01
CA PHE A 144 -26.58 8.95 10.92
C PHE A 144 -25.36 8.42 11.69
N THR A 145 -25.28 7.10 11.94
CA THR A 145 -24.12 6.49 12.61
C THR A 145 -22.84 6.63 11.79
N LEU A 146 -22.93 6.73 10.45
CA LEU A 146 -21.77 6.93 9.58
C LEU A 146 -21.08 8.27 9.85
N PHE A 147 -21.83 9.31 10.22
CA PHE A 147 -21.27 10.61 10.56
C PHE A 147 -20.29 10.55 11.74
N LEU A 148 -20.53 9.68 12.70
CA LEU A 148 -19.63 9.44 13.83
C LEU A 148 -18.54 8.40 13.48
N THR A 149 -18.89 7.39 12.71
CA THR A 149 -18.00 6.27 12.38
C THR A 149 -16.84 6.70 11.47
N ILE A 150 -17.07 7.61 10.50
CA ILE A 150 -16.03 8.07 9.57
C ILE A 150 -14.88 8.78 10.29
N PRO A 151 -15.10 9.79 11.17
CA PRO A 151 -14.01 10.39 11.94
C PRO A 151 -13.27 9.38 12.82
N LEU A 152 -14.01 8.44 13.42
CA LEU A 152 -13.41 7.39 14.23
C LEU A 152 -12.50 6.48 13.41
N LEU A 153 -12.90 6.06 12.22
CA LEU A 153 -12.08 5.28 11.31
C LEU A 153 -10.80 6.02 10.92
N ILE A 154 -10.89 7.32 10.62
CA ILE A 154 -9.71 8.15 10.32
C ILE A 154 -8.75 8.14 11.52
N ALA A 155 -9.25 8.31 12.73
CA ALA A 155 -8.45 8.27 13.94
C ALA A 155 -7.70 6.94 14.12
N PHE A 156 -8.31 5.81 13.72
CA PHE A 156 -7.71 4.48 13.80
C PHE A 156 -6.77 4.17 12.63
N VAL A 157 -7.01 4.72 11.44
CA VAL A 157 -6.18 4.47 10.25
C VAL A 157 -4.82 5.15 10.35
N VAL A 158 -4.74 6.36 10.94
CA VAL A 158 -3.48 7.10 11.08
C VAL A 158 -2.38 6.31 11.79
N PRO A 159 -2.62 5.68 12.95
CA PRO A 159 -1.63 4.80 13.60
C PRO A 159 -1.10 3.68 12.72
N LEU A 160 -1.92 3.13 11.81
CA LEU A 160 -1.53 2.00 10.95
C LEU A 160 -0.37 2.33 10.00
N ALA A 161 -0.07 3.61 9.77
CA ALA A 161 1.13 4.02 9.04
C ALA A 161 2.44 3.51 9.68
N LEU A 162 2.45 3.28 11.00
CA LEU A 162 3.62 2.74 11.72
C LEU A 162 3.69 1.22 11.67
N TRP A 163 2.67 0.51 11.18
CA TRP A 163 2.61 -0.94 11.32
C TRP A 163 3.67 -1.66 10.51
N ALA A 164 3.84 -1.32 9.24
CA ALA A 164 4.86 -1.93 8.39
C ALA A 164 6.29 -1.72 8.93
N PRO A 165 6.73 -0.49 9.29
CA PRO A 165 8.04 -0.29 9.89
C PRO A 165 8.23 -1.06 11.19
N ILE A 166 7.29 -1.01 12.13
CA ILE A 166 7.40 -1.76 13.40
C ILE A 166 7.53 -3.25 13.14
N TYR A 167 6.68 -3.81 12.27
CA TYR A 167 6.68 -5.23 11.99
C TYR A 167 7.93 -5.70 11.26
N LEU A 168 8.50 -4.91 10.34
CA LEU A 168 9.66 -5.31 9.56
C LEU A 168 11.00 -5.11 10.29
N PHE A 169 11.11 -4.10 11.15
CA PHE A 169 12.34 -3.83 11.90
C PHE A 169 12.43 -4.59 13.21
N GLU A 170 11.31 -4.82 13.87
CA GLU A 170 11.27 -5.60 15.10
C GLU A 170 10.88 -7.04 14.79
N ASP A 171 11.62 -8.01 15.34
CA ASP A 171 11.37 -9.44 15.13
C ASP A 171 10.26 -9.97 16.05
N ILE A 172 9.09 -9.31 16.03
CA ILE A 172 7.89 -9.62 16.80
C ILE A 172 6.80 -10.23 15.93
N THR A 173 5.77 -10.79 16.56
CA THR A 173 4.60 -11.35 15.87
C THR A 173 3.73 -10.26 15.24
N VAL A 174 2.90 -10.63 14.25
CA VAL A 174 1.98 -9.68 13.59
C VAL A 174 1.00 -9.05 14.58
N MET A 175 0.52 -9.83 15.56
CA MET A 175 -0.42 -9.35 16.59
C MET A 175 0.27 -8.39 17.58
N GLU A 176 1.49 -8.70 18.01
CA GLU A 176 2.26 -7.79 18.87
C GLU A 176 2.61 -6.48 18.17
N SER A 177 3.02 -6.55 16.91
CA SER A 177 3.27 -5.35 16.11
C SER A 177 2.01 -4.52 15.94
N PHE A 178 0.86 -5.14 15.70
CA PHE A 178 -0.43 -4.47 15.60
C PHE A 178 -0.79 -3.73 16.90
N LYS A 179 -0.69 -4.38 18.05
CA LYS A 179 -0.93 -3.73 19.37
C LYS A 179 0.05 -2.59 19.62
N LYS A 180 1.34 -2.79 19.29
CA LYS A 180 2.38 -1.78 19.47
C LYS A 180 2.15 -0.57 18.57
N THR A 181 1.69 -0.80 17.33
CA THR A 181 1.31 0.23 16.38
C THR A 181 0.27 1.19 16.95
N PHE A 182 -0.79 0.68 17.54
CA PHE A 182 -1.80 1.55 18.16
C PHE A 182 -1.28 2.29 19.39
N ARG A 183 -0.51 1.61 20.25
CA ARG A 183 0.07 2.25 21.44
C ARG A 183 0.98 3.42 21.07
N LEU A 184 1.89 3.24 20.13
CA LEU A 184 2.81 4.27 19.66
C LEU A 184 2.11 5.29 18.78
N GLY A 185 1.26 4.83 17.87
CA GLY A 185 0.57 5.66 16.91
C GLY A 185 -0.41 6.64 17.55
N PHE A 186 -1.12 6.27 18.61
CA PHE A 186 -1.95 7.21 19.34
C PHE A 186 -1.11 8.22 20.16
N ALA A 187 0.03 7.79 20.70
CA ALA A 187 0.94 8.71 21.42
C ALA A 187 1.56 9.78 20.50
N THR A 188 1.72 9.48 19.21
CA THR A 188 2.32 10.36 18.20
C THR A 188 1.35 10.74 17.07
N TRP A 189 0.06 10.60 17.30
CA TRP A 189 -1.00 10.71 16.30
C TRP A 189 -0.91 11.99 15.45
N GLY A 190 -0.78 13.14 16.10
CA GLY A 190 -0.72 14.43 15.42
C GLY A 190 0.48 14.55 14.47
N GLY A 191 1.64 14.06 14.88
CA GLY A 191 2.85 14.05 14.05
C GLY A 191 2.70 13.12 12.84
N ILE A 192 2.18 11.92 13.04
CA ILE A 192 1.94 10.96 11.95
C ILE A 192 0.91 11.52 10.97
N PHE A 193 -0.19 12.07 11.49
CA PHE A 193 -1.23 12.68 10.68
C PHE A 193 -0.69 13.81 9.80
N LEU A 194 0.06 14.74 10.39
CA LEU A 194 0.63 15.87 9.66
C LEU A 194 1.62 15.43 8.57
N ILE A 195 2.52 14.49 8.91
CA ILE A 195 3.48 13.94 7.94
C ILE A 195 2.73 13.23 6.80
N SER A 196 1.74 12.40 7.12
CA SER A 196 0.95 11.68 6.12
C SER A 196 0.18 12.62 5.21
N LEU A 197 -0.36 13.71 5.75
CA LEU A 197 -1.08 14.73 4.99
C LEU A 197 -0.15 15.47 4.02
N ILE A 198 1.04 15.91 4.51
CA ILE A 198 2.03 16.60 3.67
C ILE A 198 2.54 15.66 2.57
N MET A 199 2.90 14.42 2.91
CA MET A 199 3.40 13.45 1.94
C MET A 199 2.33 13.05 0.93
N GLY A 200 1.08 12.90 1.37
CA GLY A 200 -0.06 12.66 0.50
C GLY A 200 -0.31 13.81 -0.47
N PHE A 201 -0.20 15.07 0.00
CA PHE A 201 -0.31 16.24 -0.87
C PHE A 201 0.80 16.27 -1.93
N ILE A 202 2.06 16.06 -1.53
CA ILE A 202 3.21 16.01 -2.45
C ILE A 202 3.00 14.91 -3.49
N ALA A 203 2.60 13.71 -3.07
CA ALA A 203 2.36 12.57 -3.96
C ALA A 203 1.24 12.89 -4.99
N ASN A 204 0.14 13.51 -4.56
CA ASN A 204 -0.95 13.91 -5.45
C ASN A 204 -0.53 14.97 -6.48
N VAL A 205 0.26 15.96 -6.06
CA VAL A 205 0.80 16.98 -6.98
C VAL A 205 1.71 16.35 -8.04
N LEU A 206 2.64 15.47 -7.62
CA LEU A 206 3.53 14.77 -8.53
C LEU A 206 2.75 13.87 -9.51
N GLN A 207 1.73 13.16 -9.02
CA GLN A 207 0.87 12.33 -9.86
C GLN A 207 0.06 13.17 -10.87
N GLY A 208 -0.46 14.29 -10.45
CA GLY A 208 -1.17 15.23 -11.34
C GLY A 208 -0.30 15.75 -12.48
N VAL A 209 0.96 16.08 -12.20
CA VAL A 209 1.93 16.51 -13.23
C VAL A 209 2.27 15.41 -14.23
N THR A 210 2.29 14.14 -13.80
CA THR A 210 2.60 13.01 -14.70
C THR A 210 1.42 12.57 -15.56
N MET A 211 0.19 13.02 -15.26
CA MET A 211 -1.02 12.71 -16.03
C MET A 211 -1.40 13.80 -17.03
N MET A 212 -0.70 14.94 -17.04
CA MET A 212 -0.83 16.00 -18.04
C MET A 212 0.09 15.74 -19.24
#